data_058e01cc0a5fc1989062a712f8e3f624
#
_entry.id   058e01cc0a5fc1989062a712f8e3f624
#
_cell.length_a   1.000
_cell.length_b   1.000
_cell.length_c   1.000
_cell.angle_alpha   90.00
_cell.angle_beta   90.00
_cell.angle_gamma   90.00
#
_symmetry.space_group_name_H-M   'P 1'
#
loop_
_entity.id
_entity.type
_entity.pdbx_description
1 polymer ?
#
loop_
_entity_poly.entity_id
_entity_poly.type
_entity_poly.pdbx_seq_one_letter_code
_entity_poly.pdbx_strand_id
1 'polypeptide(L)'
;IESNDIDKAELKETIKSLGDSMVLAGTKNRVKIHIHTNTPTKFFKICGAYGKVVDRKVDDMTKQEHTVHHTGSSGIAIVVDSGADIPDEYENEIQVVPVRYSFGNQQHIDKVTQTTREFYQQMQVDSNHPKTSQPTPGDFKKIYNFISSHYDSIISIHLSQKVSGTYQSGINAAKNIKVKNIKVLDSLSASVGLGLLAIHAVDLKQNGTSVSYTHLRAH
;
A
#
# COMPACT_ATOMS: atom_id res chain seq x y z
N ILE A 1 9.75 11.27 -13.44
CA ILE A 1 11.19 11.12 -13.73
C ILE A 1 11.77 12.50 -13.95
N GLU A 2 12.95 12.76 -13.41
CA GLU A 2 13.75 13.98 -13.64
C GLU A 2 15.13 13.58 -14.16
N SER A 3 15.60 14.25 -15.22
CA SER A 3 16.91 14.10 -15.85
C SER A 3 17.26 15.35 -16.65
N ASN A 4 18.49 15.46 -17.13
CA ASN A 4 18.92 16.63 -17.94
C ASN A 4 18.34 16.61 -19.36
N ASP A 5 18.14 15.44 -19.94
CA ASP A 5 17.53 15.28 -21.28
C ASP A 5 16.90 13.87 -21.40
N ILE A 6 15.56 13.82 -21.33
CA ILE A 6 14.81 12.57 -21.45
C ILE A 6 14.28 12.47 -22.88
N ASP A 7 14.74 11.43 -23.61
CA ASP A 7 14.09 11.06 -24.85
C ASP A 7 12.73 10.41 -24.58
N LYS A 8 11.67 11.19 -24.71
CA LYS A 8 10.30 10.73 -24.45
C LYS A 8 9.82 9.71 -25.48
N ALA A 9 10.35 9.73 -26.70
CA ALA A 9 9.95 8.79 -27.72
C ALA A 9 10.56 7.42 -27.43
N GLU A 10 11.84 7.36 -27.14
CA GLU A 10 12.53 6.14 -26.73
C GLU A 10 11.95 5.55 -25.45
N LEU A 11 11.75 6.39 -24.42
CA LEU A 11 11.13 5.97 -23.16
C LEU A 11 9.74 5.36 -23.40
N LYS A 12 8.91 6.00 -24.24
CA LYS A 12 7.59 5.52 -24.58
C LYS A 12 7.62 4.14 -25.23
N GLU A 13 8.48 3.94 -26.21
CA GLU A 13 8.62 2.64 -26.89
C GLU A 13 9.13 1.55 -25.94
N THR A 14 10.08 1.87 -25.06
CA THR A 14 10.64 0.93 -24.09
C THR A 14 9.62 0.44 -23.08
N ILE A 15 8.71 1.32 -22.60
CA ILE A 15 7.72 0.96 -21.58
C ILE A 15 6.38 0.49 -22.16
N LYS A 16 6.15 0.64 -23.46
CA LYS A 16 4.89 0.31 -24.13
C LYS A 16 4.44 -1.15 -23.93
N SER A 17 5.39 -2.09 -23.88
CA SER A 17 5.09 -3.50 -23.67
C SER A 17 4.78 -3.87 -22.19
N LEU A 18 4.91 -2.93 -21.27
CA LEU A 18 4.73 -3.19 -19.83
C LEU A 18 3.29 -3.02 -19.35
N GLY A 19 2.42 -2.43 -20.17
CA GLY A 19 1.04 -2.19 -19.81
C GLY A 19 0.27 -1.40 -20.84
N ASP A 20 -0.92 -0.96 -20.50
CA ASP A 20 -1.84 -0.19 -21.32
C ASP A 20 -2.18 1.18 -20.74
N SER A 21 -3.08 1.91 -21.41
CA SER A 21 -3.60 3.22 -20.97
C SER A 21 -2.51 4.22 -20.61
N MET A 22 -1.39 4.18 -21.37
CA MET A 22 -0.19 4.93 -21.05
C MET A 22 -0.29 6.39 -21.48
N VAL A 23 -0.01 7.30 -20.53
CA VAL A 23 0.09 8.74 -20.78
C VAL A 23 1.45 9.26 -20.31
N LEU A 24 2.19 9.92 -21.23
CA LEU A 24 3.41 10.64 -20.92
C LEU A 24 3.18 12.15 -21.04
N ALA A 25 3.44 12.91 -19.99
CA ALA A 25 3.31 14.35 -19.97
C ALA A 25 4.55 14.99 -19.35
N GLY A 26 4.91 16.20 -19.80
CA GLY A 26 6.03 16.97 -19.24
C GLY A 26 7.04 17.43 -20.29
N THR A 27 8.18 17.91 -19.79
CA THR A 27 9.30 18.47 -20.57
C THR A 27 10.40 17.43 -20.74
N LYS A 28 11.49 17.77 -21.45
CA LYS A 28 12.69 16.94 -21.54
C LYS A 28 13.38 16.70 -20.19
N ASN A 29 13.21 17.60 -19.24
CA ASN A 29 13.88 17.53 -17.95
C ASN A 29 13.01 16.90 -16.86
N ARG A 30 11.68 16.84 -17.07
CA ARG A 30 10.74 16.28 -16.11
C ARG A 30 9.57 15.64 -16.83
N VAL A 31 9.43 14.31 -16.67
CA VAL A 31 8.35 13.54 -17.28
C VAL A 31 7.50 12.88 -16.20
N LYS A 32 6.18 13.05 -16.32
CA LYS A 32 5.17 12.30 -15.56
C LYS A 32 4.62 11.20 -16.46
N ILE A 33 4.59 9.99 -15.93
CA ILE A 33 4.07 8.81 -16.64
C ILE A 33 2.90 8.26 -15.84
N HIS A 34 1.82 7.96 -16.54
CA HIS A 34 0.72 7.16 -16.04
C HIS A 34 0.61 5.91 -16.93
N ILE A 35 0.50 4.74 -16.35
CA ILE A 35 0.37 3.46 -17.06
C ILE A 35 -0.40 2.47 -16.19
N HIS A 36 -1.24 1.65 -16.80
CA HIS A 36 -1.83 0.48 -16.17
C HIS A 36 -0.92 -0.72 -16.41
N THR A 37 -0.36 -1.31 -15.37
CA THR A 37 0.62 -2.40 -15.49
C THR A 37 0.49 -3.42 -14.37
N ASN A 38 0.65 -4.70 -14.70
CA ASN A 38 0.74 -5.79 -13.73
C ASN A 38 2.18 -6.02 -13.21
N THR A 39 3.14 -5.23 -13.68
CA THR A 39 4.56 -5.34 -13.30
C THR A 39 5.15 -4.01 -12.86
N PRO A 40 4.62 -3.38 -11.79
CA PRO A 40 5.06 -2.05 -11.36
C PRO A 40 6.55 -2.00 -11.02
N THR A 41 7.09 -3.04 -10.39
CA THR A 41 8.52 -3.12 -10.07
C THR A 41 9.39 -3.01 -11.31
N LYS A 42 9.08 -3.78 -12.38
CA LYS A 42 9.81 -3.75 -13.66
C LYS A 42 9.70 -2.38 -14.32
N PHE A 43 8.51 -1.78 -14.28
CA PHE A 43 8.26 -0.43 -14.80
C PHE A 43 9.15 0.60 -14.11
N PHE A 44 9.18 0.65 -12.77
CA PHE A 44 10.01 1.61 -12.03
C PHE A 44 11.51 1.41 -12.26
N LYS A 45 11.96 0.16 -12.41
CA LYS A 45 13.36 -0.16 -12.73
C LYS A 45 13.77 0.42 -14.08
N ILE A 46 12.94 0.25 -15.10
CA ILE A 46 13.18 0.82 -16.44
C ILE A 46 13.16 2.34 -16.38
N CYS A 47 12.17 2.94 -15.72
CA CYS A 47 12.10 4.38 -15.52
C CYS A 47 13.35 4.96 -14.85
N GLY A 48 13.94 4.23 -13.92
CA GLY A 48 15.17 4.60 -13.23
C GLY A 48 16.40 4.69 -14.13
N ALA A 49 16.43 3.96 -15.26
CA ALA A 49 17.50 4.03 -16.25
C ALA A 49 17.47 5.35 -17.06
N TYR A 50 16.31 5.99 -17.19
CA TYR A 50 16.14 7.27 -17.91
C TYR A 50 16.29 8.51 -17.03
N GLY A 51 16.38 8.33 -15.71
CA GLY A 51 16.58 9.44 -14.77
C GLY A 51 16.08 9.14 -13.37
N LYS A 52 16.18 10.14 -12.50
CA LYS A 52 15.75 10.01 -11.11
C LYS A 52 14.22 9.93 -11.02
N VAL A 53 13.71 8.84 -10.47
CA VAL A 53 12.29 8.70 -10.14
C VAL A 53 12.01 9.43 -8.84
N VAL A 54 11.35 10.58 -8.91
CA VAL A 54 11.18 11.53 -7.79
C VAL A 54 9.96 11.19 -6.97
N ASP A 55 8.88 10.75 -7.63
CA ASP A 55 7.61 10.40 -6.98
C ASP A 55 7.05 9.12 -7.60
N ARG A 56 6.48 8.27 -6.76
CA ARG A 56 5.89 6.99 -7.14
C ARG A 56 4.51 6.87 -6.52
N LYS A 57 3.53 6.56 -7.36
CA LYS A 57 2.17 6.24 -6.93
C LYS A 57 1.76 4.94 -7.62
N VAL A 58 1.23 4.02 -6.84
CA VAL A 58 0.66 2.77 -7.35
C VAL A 58 -0.71 2.60 -6.71
N ASP A 59 -1.71 2.36 -7.56
CA ASP A 59 -3.05 1.98 -7.14
C ASP A 59 -3.29 0.57 -7.69
N ASP A 60 -3.56 -0.41 -6.81
CA ASP A 60 -3.80 -1.81 -7.21
C ASP A 60 -5.25 -1.97 -7.69
N MET A 61 -5.43 -2.00 -9.00
CA MET A 61 -6.74 -2.13 -9.64
C MET A 61 -7.33 -3.53 -9.47
N THR A 62 -6.50 -4.57 -9.40
CA THR A 62 -6.95 -5.96 -9.23
C THR A 62 -7.56 -6.16 -7.86
N LYS A 63 -6.91 -5.64 -6.81
CA LYS A 63 -7.48 -5.63 -5.46
C LYS A 63 -8.75 -4.80 -5.36
N GLN A 64 -8.85 -3.72 -6.14
CA GLN A 64 -10.07 -2.92 -6.23
C GLN A 64 -11.21 -3.71 -6.88
N GLU A 65 -10.94 -4.45 -7.95
CA GLU A 65 -11.93 -5.30 -8.62
C GLU A 65 -12.42 -6.45 -7.72
N HIS A 66 -11.52 -7.15 -7.03
CA HIS A 66 -11.88 -8.15 -6.02
C HIS A 66 -12.76 -7.58 -4.91
N THR A 67 -12.46 -6.37 -4.45
CA THR A 67 -13.27 -5.68 -3.44
C THR A 67 -14.71 -5.43 -3.92
N VAL A 68 -14.88 -5.06 -5.19
CA VAL A 68 -16.20 -4.81 -5.80
C VAL A 68 -17.02 -6.10 -5.93
N HIS A 69 -16.38 -7.23 -6.22
CA HIS A 69 -17.07 -8.51 -6.43
C HIS A 69 -17.36 -9.31 -5.15
N HIS A 70 -16.72 -8.97 -4.03
CA HIS A 70 -16.88 -9.68 -2.74
C HIS A 70 -17.99 -9.10 -1.84
N THR A 71 -19.06 -8.56 -2.42
CA THR A 71 -20.25 -8.05 -1.68
C THR A 71 -21.11 -9.15 -1.03
N GLY A 72 -20.56 -10.34 -0.79
CA GLY A 72 -21.33 -11.56 -0.48
C GLY A 72 -21.44 -12.00 0.97
N SER A 73 -20.71 -11.42 1.95
CA SER A 73 -20.92 -11.80 3.37
C SER A 73 -20.28 -10.79 4.31
N SER A 74 -20.96 -10.40 5.35
CA SER A 74 -20.70 -9.37 6.37
C SER A 74 -19.92 -8.15 5.86
N GLY A 75 -20.54 -6.99 5.80
CA GLY A 75 -19.98 -5.72 5.32
C GLY A 75 -18.77 -5.19 6.11
N ILE A 76 -17.82 -6.05 6.53
CA ILE A 76 -16.61 -5.71 7.28
C ILE A 76 -15.37 -5.87 6.42
N ALA A 77 -14.60 -4.82 6.24
CA ALA A 77 -13.26 -4.86 5.65
C ALA A 77 -12.18 -4.90 6.73
N ILE A 78 -11.15 -5.71 6.50
CA ILE A 78 -9.94 -5.76 7.34
C ILE A 78 -8.83 -4.99 6.63
N VAL A 79 -8.20 -4.06 7.34
CA VAL A 79 -7.12 -3.21 6.85
C VAL A 79 -5.92 -3.32 7.77
N VAL A 80 -4.73 -3.45 7.20
CA VAL A 80 -3.45 -3.41 7.92
C VAL A 80 -2.46 -2.46 7.24
N ASP A 81 -1.34 -2.17 7.86
CA ASP A 81 -0.17 -1.61 7.14
C ASP A 81 0.77 -2.73 6.66
N SER A 82 1.69 -2.39 5.74
CA SER A 82 2.61 -3.38 5.16
C SER A 82 3.67 -3.91 6.13
N GLY A 83 3.72 -3.40 7.37
CA GLY A 83 4.50 -4.00 8.46
C GLY A 83 3.89 -5.31 8.99
N ALA A 84 2.72 -5.72 8.49
CA ALA A 84 2.15 -7.03 8.72
C ALA A 84 2.74 -8.06 7.74
N ASP A 85 3.07 -9.25 8.23
CA ASP A 85 3.39 -10.39 7.39
C ASP A 85 2.12 -11.21 7.17
N ILE A 86 1.55 -11.07 5.98
CA ILE A 86 0.31 -11.72 5.56
C ILE A 86 0.66 -12.83 4.58
N PRO A 87 0.23 -14.09 4.81
CA PRO A 87 0.35 -15.17 3.84
C PRO A 87 -0.47 -14.88 2.57
N ASP A 88 0.01 -15.39 1.43
CA ASP A 88 -0.58 -15.16 0.11
C ASP A 88 -2.08 -15.52 0.05
N GLU A 89 -2.50 -16.55 0.80
CA GLU A 89 -3.90 -17.00 0.87
C GLU A 89 -4.87 -15.97 1.46
N TYR A 90 -4.36 -15.00 2.25
CA TYR A 90 -5.13 -13.91 2.85
C TYR A 90 -5.01 -12.59 2.11
N GLU A 91 -4.19 -12.50 1.06
CA GLU A 91 -3.93 -11.25 0.34
C GLU A 91 -5.19 -10.60 -0.25
N ASN A 92 -6.20 -11.39 -0.61
CA ASN A 92 -7.46 -10.90 -1.15
C ASN A 92 -8.48 -10.49 -0.07
N GLU A 93 -8.32 -10.98 1.16
CA GLU A 93 -9.22 -10.71 2.29
C GLU A 93 -8.80 -9.47 3.09
N ILE A 94 -7.52 -9.08 2.99
CA ILE A 94 -6.92 -8.03 3.80
C ILE A 94 -6.41 -6.90 2.90
N GLN A 95 -6.86 -5.68 3.16
CA GLN A 95 -6.37 -4.49 2.48
C GLN A 95 -5.11 -3.96 3.16
N VAL A 96 -4.08 -3.65 2.38
CA VAL A 96 -2.79 -3.21 2.91
C VAL A 96 -2.53 -1.75 2.57
N VAL A 97 -2.24 -0.94 3.60
CA VAL A 97 -1.73 0.43 3.45
C VAL A 97 -0.20 0.37 3.42
N PRO A 98 0.46 0.64 2.30
CA PRO A 98 1.89 0.47 2.20
C PRO A 98 2.66 1.53 2.99
N VAL A 99 3.66 1.08 3.74
CA VAL A 99 4.71 1.91 4.32
C VAL A 99 5.63 2.41 3.20
N ARG A 100 6.29 3.53 3.39
CA ARG A 100 7.31 4.04 2.47
C ARG A 100 8.69 3.87 3.09
N TYR A 101 9.69 3.70 2.25
CA TYR A 101 11.09 3.72 2.67
C TYR A 101 11.97 4.39 1.63
N SER A 102 13.18 4.78 2.01
CA SER A 102 14.13 5.40 1.10
C SER A 102 15.56 4.92 1.36
N PHE A 103 16.31 4.74 0.29
CA PHE A 103 17.77 4.69 0.31
C PHE A 103 18.29 6.06 -0.13
N GLY A 104 18.84 6.85 0.80
CA GLY A 104 19.18 8.25 0.53
C GLY A 104 17.98 9.03 -0.01
N ASN A 105 18.09 9.53 -1.24
CA ASN A 105 17.03 10.29 -1.90
C ASN A 105 16.09 9.42 -2.77
N GLN A 106 16.30 8.11 -2.82
CA GLN A 106 15.48 7.21 -3.62
C GLN A 106 14.31 6.67 -2.80
N GLN A 107 13.11 7.11 -3.15
CA GLN A 107 11.86 6.73 -2.46
C GLN A 107 11.30 5.41 -3.01
N HIS A 108 10.79 4.58 -2.12
CA HIS A 108 10.14 3.32 -2.44
C HIS A 108 8.81 3.17 -1.68
N ILE A 109 7.92 2.36 -2.25
CA ILE A 109 6.68 1.90 -1.61
C ILE A 109 6.87 0.42 -1.29
N ASP A 110 6.74 0.06 -0.02
CA ASP A 110 6.99 -1.28 0.47
C ASP A 110 6.13 -2.34 -0.25
N LYS A 111 6.76 -3.44 -0.61
CA LYS A 111 6.16 -4.59 -1.33
C LYS A 111 5.57 -4.25 -2.73
N VAL A 112 5.74 -3.02 -3.22
CA VAL A 112 5.15 -2.54 -4.48
C VAL A 112 6.21 -2.15 -5.51
N THR A 113 7.18 -1.32 -5.12
CA THR A 113 8.16 -0.76 -6.08
C THR A 113 9.46 -1.55 -6.15
N GLN A 114 9.61 -2.51 -5.27
CA GLN A 114 10.78 -3.37 -5.14
C GLN A 114 10.36 -4.66 -4.45
N THR A 115 10.87 -5.79 -4.91
CA THR A 115 10.66 -7.06 -4.22
C THR A 115 11.49 -7.13 -2.94
N THR A 116 11.10 -7.99 -2.01
CA THR A 116 11.87 -8.23 -0.77
C THR A 116 13.31 -8.64 -1.07
N ARG A 117 13.52 -9.47 -2.08
CA ARG A 117 14.86 -9.90 -2.51
C ARG A 117 15.72 -8.72 -3.00
N GLU A 118 15.15 -7.87 -3.84
CA GLU A 118 15.84 -6.68 -4.36
C GLU A 118 16.15 -5.68 -3.23
N PHE A 119 15.25 -5.53 -2.27
CA PHE A 119 15.48 -4.69 -1.09
C PHE A 119 16.72 -5.16 -0.29
N TYR A 120 16.80 -6.45 0.02
CA TYR A 120 17.96 -6.99 0.75
C TYR A 120 19.25 -6.93 -0.07
N GLN A 121 19.20 -7.15 -1.39
CA GLN A 121 20.35 -6.98 -2.26
C GLN A 121 20.82 -5.52 -2.27
N GLN A 122 19.92 -4.56 -2.38
CA GLN A 122 20.27 -3.14 -2.32
C GLN A 122 20.85 -2.77 -0.94
N MET A 123 20.27 -3.25 0.14
CA MET A 123 20.74 -2.99 1.49
C MET A 123 22.17 -3.48 1.74
N GLN A 124 22.62 -4.53 1.01
CA GLN A 124 24.00 -5.03 1.13
C GLN A 124 25.03 -4.16 0.41
N VAL A 125 24.63 -3.46 -0.66
CA VAL A 125 25.56 -2.72 -1.54
C VAL A 125 25.43 -1.21 -1.46
N ASP A 126 24.28 -0.68 -0.99
CA ASP A 126 24.04 0.75 -0.86
C ASP A 126 24.69 1.28 0.42
N SER A 127 25.43 2.37 0.29
CA SER A 127 26.04 3.06 1.45
C SER A 127 25.01 3.76 2.35
N ASN A 128 23.79 4.00 1.85
CA ASN A 128 22.72 4.60 2.61
C ASN A 128 21.87 3.52 3.27
N HIS A 129 21.83 3.50 4.60
CA HIS A 129 20.84 2.67 5.30
C HIS A 129 19.41 3.07 4.94
N PRO A 130 18.52 2.09 4.72
CA PRO A 130 17.11 2.38 4.43
C PRO A 130 16.44 3.05 5.64
N LYS A 131 15.65 4.09 5.35
CA LYS A 131 14.83 4.79 6.34
C LYS A 131 13.37 4.64 5.99
N THR A 132 12.57 4.18 6.93
CA THR A 132 11.12 4.07 6.77
C THR A 132 10.41 5.38 7.10
N SER A 133 9.28 5.60 6.48
CA SER A 133 8.32 6.62 6.85
C SER A 133 6.92 6.02 6.90
N GLN A 134 6.18 6.35 7.96
CA GLN A 134 4.81 5.90 8.13
C GLN A 134 3.90 6.37 6.97
N PRO A 135 2.84 5.64 6.64
CA PRO A 135 1.82 6.11 5.72
C PRO A 135 1.19 7.40 6.25
N THR A 136 0.89 8.32 5.35
CA THR A 136 0.25 9.59 5.71
C THR A 136 -1.23 9.39 6.00
N PRO A 137 -1.91 10.30 6.75
CA PRO A 137 -3.36 10.29 6.85
C PRO A 137 -4.07 10.36 5.49
N GLY A 138 -3.42 10.96 4.48
CA GLY A 138 -3.92 11.01 3.10
C GLY A 138 -3.91 9.64 2.41
N ASP A 139 -2.90 8.79 2.66
CA ASP A 139 -2.84 7.44 2.14
C ASP A 139 -3.97 6.58 2.73
N PHE A 140 -4.16 6.64 4.05
CA PHE A 140 -5.27 5.99 4.74
C PHE A 140 -6.64 6.48 4.24
N LYS A 141 -6.81 7.79 4.08
CA LYS A 141 -8.07 8.39 3.63
C LYS A 141 -8.49 7.87 2.26
N LYS A 142 -7.55 7.68 1.34
CA LYS A 142 -7.84 7.09 0.01
C LYS A 142 -8.41 5.68 0.14
N ILE A 143 -7.73 4.83 0.92
CA ILE A 143 -8.14 3.43 1.13
C ILE A 143 -9.47 3.36 1.87
N TYR A 144 -9.65 4.09 2.95
CA TYR A 144 -10.90 4.09 3.70
C TYR A 144 -12.08 4.61 2.88
N ASN A 145 -11.92 5.67 2.07
CA ASN A 145 -12.97 6.16 1.18
C ASN A 145 -13.36 5.12 0.14
N PHE A 146 -12.37 4.44 -0.46
CA PHE A 146 -12.62 3.38 -1.42
C PHE A 146 -13.37 2.20 -0.78
N ILE A 147 -12.87 1.69 0.35
CA ILE A 147 -13.46 0.55 1.05
C ILE A 147 -14.89 0.88 1.53
N SER A 148 -15.13 2.08 2.01
CA SER A 148 -16.42 2.50 2.55
C SER A 148 -17.55 2.64 1.52
N SER A 149 -17.22 2.62 0.23
CA SER A 149 -18.22 2.50 -0.84
C SER A 149 -18.66 1.05 -1.10
N HIS A 150 -17.98 0.06 -0.49
CA HIS A 150 -18.24 -1.37 -0.73
C HIS A 150 -18.52 -2.16 0.56
N TYR A 151 -18.13 -1.64 1.73
CA TYR A 151 -18.30 -2.27 3.04
C TYR A 151 -18.98 -1.35 4.03
N ASP A 152 -19.77 -1.92 4.94
CA ASP A 152 -20.48 -1.17 5.99
C ASP A 152 -19.57 -0.74 7.14
N SER A 153 -18.48 -1.48 7.33
CA SER A 153 -17.57 -1.30 8.47
C SER A 153 -16.13 -1.59 8.10
N ILE A 154 -15.19 -0.93 8.77
CA ILE A 154 -13.76 -1.14 8.61
C ILE A 154 -13.13 -1.42 9.97
N ILE A 155 -12.36 -2.51 10.07
CA ILE A 155 -11.43 -2.80 11.16
C ILE A 155 -10.02 -2.59 10.60
N SER A 156 -9.30 -1.60 11.15
CA SER A 156 -7.97 -1.21 10.69
C SER A 156 -6.97 -1.45 11.81
N ILE A 157 -6.11 -2.47 11.66
CA ILE A 157 -5.19 -2.96 12.70
C ILE A 157 -3.77 -2.59 12.28
N HIS A 158 -3.07 -1.84 13.10
CA HIS A 158 -1.78 -1.28 12.73
C HIS A 158 -0.65 -1.62 13.68
N LEU A 159 0.55 -1.54 13.12
CA LEU A 159 1.82 -1.59 13.85
C LEU A 159 1.74 -0.78 15.14
N SER A 160 2.30 -1.34 16.21
CA SER A 160 2.28 -0.74 17.54
C SER A 160 2.65 0.74 17.54
N GLN A 161 1.83 1.57 18.19
CA GLN A 161 2.09 2.99 18.36
C GLN A 161 3.39 3.29 19.12
N LYS A 162 3.93 2.30 19.85
CA LYS A 162 5.22 2.44 20.57
C LYS A 162 6.43 2.48 19.63
N VAL A 163 6.28 1.99 18.40
CA VAL A 163 7.38 1.92 17.42
C VAL A 163 7.12 2.71 16.15
N SER A 164 5.85 3.08 15.86
CA SER A 164 5.49 3.83 14.65
C SER A 164 4.28 4.73 14.87
N GLY A 165 4.25 5.87 14.18
CA GLY A 165 3.07 6.73 14.13
C GLY A 165 1.99 6.27 13.15
N THR A 166 2.10 5.07 12.54
CA THR A 166 1.15 4.51 11.57
C THR A 166 -0.27 4.43 12.14
N TYR A 167 -0.41 3.89 13.35
CA TYR A 167 -1.68 3.86 14.08
C TYR A 167 -2.32 5.25 14.20
N GLN A 168 -1.55 6.26 14.60
CA GLN A 168 -2.04 7.62 14.74
C GLN A 168 -2.45 8.24 13.39
N SER A 169 -1.74 7.93 12.32
CA SER A 169 -2.12 8.33 10.95
C SER A 169 -3.47 7.74 10.54
N GLY A 170 -3.72 6.47 10.86
CA GLY A 170 -5.00 5.80 10.65
C GLY A 170 -6.15 6.45 11.42
N ILE A 171 -5.95 6.75 12.72
CA ILE A 171 -6.93 7.47 13.55
C ILE A 171 -7.26 8.85 12.95
N ASN A 172 -6.23 9.60 12.57
CA ASN A 172 -6.42 10.94 12.01
C ASN A 172 -7.18 10.91 10.68
N ALA A 173 -6.95 9.87 9.87
CA ALA A 173 -7.72 9.65 8.65
C ALA A 173 -9.18 9.32 8.96
N ALA A 174 -9.44 8.38 9.87
CA ALA A 174 -10.78 7.94 10.24
C ALA A 174 -11.68 9.08 10.76
N LYS A 175 -11.13 9.99 11.57
CA LYS A 175 -11.85 11.17 12.09
C LYS A 175 -12.38 12.09 10.98
N ASN A 176 -11.76 12.11 9.82
CA ASN A 176 -12.06 13.02 8.70
C ASN A 176 -12.90 12.36 7.61
N ILE A 177 -13.41 11.16 7.83
CA ILE A 177 -14.23 10.42 6.88
C ILE A 177 -15.66 10.30 7.44
N LYS A 178 -16.66 10.63 6.62
CA LYS A 178 -18.09 10.54 6.98
C LYS A 178 -18.63 9.10 6.92
N VAL A 179 -17.82 8.10 7.29
CA VAL A 179 -18.21 6.70 7.28
C VAL A 179 -18.58 6.25 8.69
N LYS A 180 -19.68 5.53 8.82
CA LYS A 180 -20.31 5.26 10.10
C LYS A 180 -19.51 4.36 11.05
N ASN A 181 -18.67 3.43 10.54
CA ASN A 181 -18.08 2.39 11.41
C ASN A 181 -16.62 2.07 11.00
N ILE A 182 -15.68 2.98 11.29
CA ILE A 182 -14.25 2.69 11.21
C ILE A 182 -13.70 2.53 12.62
N LYS A 183 -13.11 1.38 12.90
CA LYS A 183 -12.37 1.12 14.14
C LYS A 183 -10.89 0.92 13.80
N VAL A 184 -10.06 1.78 14.38
CA VAL A 184 -8.61 1.72 14.25
C VAL A 184 -8.04 1.16 15.55
N LEU A 185 -7.27 0.09 15.44
CA LEU A 185 -6.71 -0.67 16.55
C LEU A 185 -5.17 -0.60 16.54
N ASP A 186 -4.60 -0.39 17.71
CA ASP A 186 -3.17 -0.61 17.96
C ASP A 186 -2.96 -2.10 18.21
N SER A 187 -2.19 -2.77 17.36
CA SER A 187 -1.91 -4.20 17.53
C SER A 187 -1.02 -4.52 18.74
N LEU A 188 -0.36 -3.51 19.30
CA LEU A 188 0.73 -3.69 20.28
C LEU A 188 1.84 -4.64 19.79
N SER A 189 1.89 -4.91 18.50
CA SER A 189 2.72 -5.92 17.85
C SER A 189 3.32 -5.39 16.52
N ALA A 190 4.04 -6.25 15.83
CA ALA A 190 4.67 -6.00 14.52
C ALA A 190 4.80 -7.32 13.75
N SER A 191 5.11 -7.24 12.44
CA SER A 191 5.50 -8.39 11.61
C SER A 191 4.47 -9.53 11.70
N VAL A 192 4.90 -10.75 12.02
CA VAL A 192 4.04 -11.93 12.16
C VAL A 192 2.94 -11.73 13.21
N GLY A 193 3.24 -11.07 14.34
CA GLY A 193 2.22 -10.83 15.39
C GLY A 193 1.07 -9.93 14.91
N LEU A 194 1.37 -8.91 14.11
CA LEU A 194 0.35 -8.08 13.46
C LEU A 194 -0.41 -8.90 12.40
N GLY A 195 0.30 -9.73 11.62
CA GLY A 195 -0.30 -10.64 10.64
C GLY A 195 -1.30 -11.60 11.26
N LEU A 196 -0.94 -12.26 12.36
CA LEU A 196 -1.82 -13.19 13.08
C LEU A 196 -3.10 -12.50 13.60
N LEU A 197 -3.01 -11.27 14.10
CA LEU A 197 -4.19 -10.51 14.51
C LEU A 197 -5.10 -10.20 13.32
N ALA A 198 -4.54 -9.89 12.16
CA ALA A 198 -5.30 -9.62 10.95
C ALA A 198 -6.02 -10.89 10.44
N ILE A 199 -5.32 -12.04 10.43
CA ILE A 199 -5.89 -13.34 10.07
C ILE A 199 -7.04 -13.69 11.02
N HIS A 200 -6.82 -13.56 12.33
CA HIS A 200 -7.86 -13.81 13.31
C HIS A 200 -9.10 -12.90 13.10
N ALA A 201 -8.90 -11.63 12.71
CA ALA A 201 -10.00 -10.74 12.38
C ALA A 201 -10.77 -11.21 11.13
N VAL A 202 -10.09 -11.78 10.13
CA VAL A 202 -10.74 -12.40 8.95
C VAL A 202 -11.56 -13.62 9.36
N ASP A 203 -11.01 -14.49 10.20
CA ASP A 203 -11.71 -15.68 10.68
C ASP A 203 -12.99 -15.32 11.47
N LEU A 204 -12.92 -14.33 12.35
CA LEU A 204 -14.07 -13.83 13.11
C LEU A 204 -15.13 -13.22 12.18
N LYS A 205 -14.71 -12.49 11.14
CA LYS A 205 -15.61 -11.96 10.11
C LYS A 205 -16.33 -13.08 9.38
N GLN A 206 -15.62 -14.12 8.95
CA GLN A 206 -16.20 -15.26 8.23
C GLN A 206 -17.21 -16.03 9.09
N ASN A 207 -16.99 -16.07 10.41
CA ASN A 207 -17.89 -16.66 11.38
C ASN A 207 -19.08 -15.76 11.79
N GLY A 208 -19.31 -14.66 11.07
CA GLY A 208 -20.45 -13.75 11.30
C GLY A 208 -20.35 -12.91 12.59
N THR A 209 -19.16 -12.74 13.14
CA THR A 209 -18.93 -11.97 14.37
C THR A 209 -19.09 -10.47 14.12
N SER A 210 -19.83 -9.77 14.97
CA SER A 210 -20.01 -8.31 14.85
C SER A 210 -18.72 -7.53 15.08
N VAL A 211 -18.61 -6.32 14.49
CA VAL A 211 -17.45 -5.44 14.65
C VAL A 211 -17.11 -5.17 16.11
N SER A 212 -18.12 -4.98 16.98
CA SER A 212 -17.94 -4.73 18.40
C SER A 212 -17.30 -5.91 19.14
N TYR A 213 -17.63 -7.13 18.77
CA TYR A 213 -17.07 -8.33 19.40
C TYR A 213 -15.64 -8.61 18.93
N THR A 214 -15.37 -8.45 17.64
CA THR A 214 -14.01 -8.60 17.06
C THR A 214 -13.02 -7.65 17.74
N HIS A 215 -13.49 -6.48 18.17
CA HIS A 215 -12.76 -5.40 18.84
C HIS A 215 -12.27 -5.77 20.23
N LEU A 216 -13.06 -6.53 20.99
CA LEU A 216 -12.80 -6.82 22.40
C LEU A 216 -11.79 -7.96 22.60
N ARG A 217 -11.44 -8.71 21.56
CA ARG A 217 -10.51 -9.84 21.63
C ARG A 217 -9.16 -9.63 20.95
N ALA A 218 -8.88 -8.44 20.44
CA ALA A 218 -7.56 -8.08 19.90
C ALA A 218 -6.54 -7.66 20.99
N HIS A 219 -6.76 -8.10 22.22
CA HIS A 219 -5.85 -7.89 23.36
C HIS A 219 -5.28 -9.20 23.88
#